data_6d5043a5f72bfa58a5102425a852aea8
#
_entry.id   6d5043a5f72bfa58a5102425a852aea8
#
_cell.length_a   1.000
_cell.length_b   1.000
_cell.length_c   1.000
_cell.angle_alpha   90.00
_cell.angle_beta   90.00
_cell.angle_gamma   90.00
#
_symmetry.space_group_name_H-M   'P 1'
#
loop_
_entity.id
_entity.type
_entity.pdbx_description
1 polymer ?
#
loop_
_entity_poly.entity_id
_entity_poly.type
_entity_poly.pdbx_seq_one_letter_code
_entity_poly.pdbx_strand_id
1 'polypeptide(L)'
;MTAWKDRLSALAQDRLPAEVAAKWIELFQPGIRLVSRGTGPRVGQLGGNPALPEAVEWPAWADHGPLTFVAAVDCATLPREFVTIPLPEAGTLLFFCFDGRYTPDRYQHDLPRDADGYRVLFVPAGTPVAERTPPSGLDPYPRRDVFAEIVATAPEREHFLLDHTTIASGESLAEAVKTVLGPGRSGTDVFGEMTWEVAQGTRRHQVGGLAAPVQGAVENEIAAEVLEGGWEDPRHKEEAARWVLLAQFDSAEETDMMWGDVGMLYWLIRPDDLKAGRFDAARCLMQCG
;
A
#
# COMPACT_ATOMS: atom_id res chain seq x y z
N MET A 1 -6.78 -14.89 -7.91
CA MET A 1 -5.45 -15.31 -7.43
C MET A 1 -4.74 -16.24 -8.43
N THR A 2 -5.35 -17.35 -8.83
CA THR A 2 -4.70 -18.35 -9.70
C THR A 2 -4.12 -17.75 -10.98
N ALA A 3 -4.91 -17.02 -11.76
CA ALA A 3 -4.41 -16.41 -13.02
C ALA A 3 -3.23 -15.46 -12.83
N TRP A 4 -3.22 -14.63 -11.76
CA TRP A 4 -2.09 -13.75 -11.44
C TRP A 4 -0.86 -14.55 -11.03
N LYS A 5 -1.05 -15.55 -10.15
CA LYS A 5 0.04 -16.43 -9.69
C LYS A 5 0.65 -17.17 -10.88
N ASP A 6 -0.18 -17.75 -11.76
CA ASP A 6 0.28 -18.51 -12.93
C ASP A 6 1.09 -17.63 -13.89
N ARG A 7 0.63 -16.40 -14.16
CA ARG A 7 1.36 -15.45 -15.03
C ARG A 7 2.71 -15.03 -14.42
N LEU A 8 2.74 -14.65 -13.14
CA LEU A 8 3.98 -14.31 -12.45
C LEU A 8 4.95 -15.50 -12.39
N SER A 9 4.43 -16.70 -12.11
CA SER A 9 5.25 -17.91 -12.06
C SER A 9 5.85 -18.25 -13.41
N ALA A 10 5.09 -18.10 -14.51
CA ALA A 10 5.60 -18.31 -15.86
C ALA A 10 6.71 -17.32 -16.22
N LEU A 11 6.55 -16.04 -15.89
CA LEU A 11 7.59 -15.02 -16.10
C LEU A 11 8.85 -15.31 -15.27
N ALA A 12 8.65 -15.72 -14.00
CA ALA A 12 9.78 -16.08 -13.14
C ALA A 12 10.57 -17.25 -13.70
N GLN A 13 9.90 -18.31 -14.17
CA GLN A 13 10.53 -19.50 -14.77
C GLN A 13 11.22 -19.19 -16.10
N ASP A 14 10.75 -18.20 -16.85
CA ASP A 14 11.35 -17.76 -18.11
C ASP A 14 12.59 -16.89 -17.90
N ARG A 15 12.59 -16.01 -16.88
CA ARG A 15 13.59 -14.94 -16.73
C ARG A 15 14.63 -15.16 -15.65
N LEU A 16 14.38 -16.06 -14.70
CA LEU A 16 15.23 -16.30 -13.55
C LEU A 16 15.85 -17.70 -13.58
N PRO A 17 17.02 -17.91 -12.96
CA PRO A 17 17.51 -19.26 -12.69
C PRO A 17 16.46 -20.08 -11.96
N ALA A 18 16.34 -21.36 -12.28
CA ALA A 18 15.25 -22.23 -11.80
C ALA A 18 15.07 -22.20 -10.28
N GLU A 19 16.17 -22.19 -9.52
CA GLU A 19 16.14 -22.16 -8.07
C GLU A 19 15.69 -20.80 -7.51
N VAL A 20 16.15 -19.69 -8.12
CA VAL A 20 15.72 -18.33 -7.77
C VAL A 20 14.23 -18.17 -8.05
N ALA A 21 13.77 -18.62 -9.22
CA ALA A 21 12.34 -18.60 -9.58
C ALA A 21 11.49 -19.38 -8.57
N ALA A 22 11.92 -20.60 -8.23
CA ALA A 22 11.19 -21.43 -7.26
C ALA A 22 11.08 -20.74 -5.89
N LYS A 23 12.18 -20.21 -5.39
CA LYS A 23 12.19 -19.51 -4.09
C LYS A 23 11.38 -18.22 -4.08
N TRP A 24 11.43 -17.43 -5.16
CA TRP A 24 10.64 -16.22 -5.26
C TRP A 24 9.14 -16.53 -5.31
N ILE A 25 8.72 -17.57 -6.05
CA ILE A 25 7.33 -18.02 -6.13
C ILE A 25 6.78 -18.47 -4.76
N GLU A 26 7.62 -19.05 -3.90
CA GLU A 26 7.25 -19.43 -2.53
C GLU A 26 6.88 -18.20 -1.65
N LEU A 27 7.39 -17.01 -2.00
CA LEU A 27 7.13 -15.76 -1.27
C LEU A 27 5.83 -15.06 -1.67
N PHE A 28 5.12 -15.55 -2.69
CA PHE A 28 3.90 -14.89 -3.17
C PHE A 28 2.80 -14.92 -2.10
N GLN A 29 2.20 -13.77 -1.88
CA GLN A 29 1.10 -13.58 -0.95
C GLN A 29 -0.16 -13.12 -1.68
N PRO A 30 -1.36 -13.50 -1.22
CA PRO A 30 -2.58 -12.90 -1.74
C PRO A 30 -2.69 -11.44 -1.32
N GLY A 31 -3.15 -10.59 -2.23
CA GLY A 31 -3.56 -9.22 -1.98
C GLY A 31 -4.98 -9.00 -2.49
N ILE A 32 -5.71 -8.08 -1.89
CA ILE A 32 -7.05 -7.71 -2.31
C ILE A 32 -6.95 -6.41 -3.11
N ARG A 33 -6.99 -6.51 -4.43
CA ARG A 33 -7.04 -5.37 -5.32
C ARG A 33 -8.42 -4.74 -5.30
N LEU A 34 -8.46 -3.41 -5.24
CA LEU A 34 -9.69 -2.63 -5.28
C LEU A 34 -9.90 -2.13 -6.71
N VAL A 35 -10.90 -2.66 -7.40
CA VAL A 35 -11.17 -2.35 -8.81
C VAL A 35 -12.51 -1.61 -8.96
N SER A 36 -12.57 -0.65 -9.90
CA SER A 36 -13.78 0.14 -10.15
C SER A 36 -14.90 -0.64 -10.86
N ARG A 37 -14.60 -1.84 -11.36
CA ARG A 37 -15.56 -2.75 -12.02
C ARG A 37 -15.38 -4.16 -11.50
N GLY A 38 -16.43 -4.77 -10.99
CA GLY A 38 -16.44 -6.12 -10.46
C GLY A 38 -17.84 -6.69 -10.37
N THR A 39 -17.95 -8.02 -10.20
CA THR A 39 -19.23 -8.73 -10.10
C THR A 39 -19.60 -9.10 -8.66
N GLY A 40 -18.67 -8.90 -7.71
CA GLY A 40 -18.86 -9.18 -6.29
C GLY A 40 -19.57 -8.04 -5.54
N PRO A 41 -19.68 -8.13 -4.21
CA PRO A 41 -20.16 -7.04 -3.39
C PRO A 41 -19.19 -5.85 -3.45
N ARG A 42 -19.73 -4.63 -3.28
CA ARG A 42 -18.93 -3.44 -3.08
C ARG A 42 -18.15 -3.59 -1.76
N VAL A 43 -16.84 -3.38 -1.82
CA VAL A 43 -15.96 -3.49 -0.65
C VAL A 43 -15.50 -2.13 -0.11
N GLY A 44 -15.90 -1.04 -0.76
CA GLY A 44 -15.52 0.31 -0.34
C GLY A 44 -15.76 1.35 -1.41
N GLN A 45 -15.07 2.47 -1.27
CA GLN A 45 -15.05 3.56 -2.24
C GLN A 45 -13.69 4.26 -2.26
N LEU A 46 -13.34 4.84 -3.40
CA LEU A 46 -12.33 5.88 -3.54
C LEU A 46 -13.03 7.22 -3.67
N GLY A 47 -12.48 8.26 -3.06
CA GLY A 47 -13.04 9.62 -3.12
C GLY A 47 -14.49 9.72 -2.66
N GLY A 48 -15.17 10.78 -3.06
CA GLY A 48 -16.50 11.13 -2.57
C GLY A 48 -16.48 11.65 -1.13
N ASN A 49 -17.61 11.57 -0.47
CA ASN A 49 -17.76 11.96 0.91
C ASN A 49 -17.65 10.74 1.84
N PRO A 50 -16.87 10.81 2.93
CA PRO A 50 -16.81 9.73 3.91
C PRO A 50 -18.09 9.65 4.74
N ALA A 51 -18.46 8.45 5.16
CA ALA A 51 -19.48 8.23 6.19
C ALA A 51 -18.81 8.27 7.57
N LEU A 52 -19.05 9.34 8.32
CA LEU A 52 -18.44 9.58 9.64
C LEU A 52 -19.51 9.57 10.75
N PRO A 53 -19.18 9.07 11.96
CA PRO A 53 -19.98 9.29 13.13
C PRO A 53 -20.11 10.80 13.45
N GLU A 54 -21.25 11.23 13.99
CA GLU A 54 -21.48 12.65 14.29
C GLU A 54 -20.44 13.24 15.25
N ALA A 55 -20.00 12.44 16.23
CA ALA A 55 -19.03 12.85 17.24
C ALA A 55 -17.57 12.92 16.72
N VAL A 56 -17.29 12.41 15.51
CA VAL A 56 -15.95 12.45 14.94
C VAL A 56 -15.76 13.75 14.18
N GLU A 57 -14.79 14.54 14.59
CA GLU A 57 -14.38 15.74 13.85
C GLU A 57 -13.69 15.35 12.54
N TRP A 58 -13.77 16.25 11.56
CA TRP A 58 -13.03 16.06 10.31
C TRP A 58 -11.52 16.09 10.58
N PRO A 59 -10.75 15.08 10.15
CA PRO A 59 -9.30 15.06 10.37
C PRO A 59 -8.61 16.29 9.77
N ALA A 60 -7.73 16.91 10.55
CA ALA A 60 -6.98 18.09 10.12
C ALA A 60 -5.52 17.99 10.60
N TRP A 61 -4.63 18.60 9.85
CA TRP A 61 -3.25 18.84 10.25
C TRP A 61 -3.15 20.30 10.74
N ALA A 62 -2.69 20.46 11.98
CA ALA A 62 -2.58 21.79 12.59
C ALA A 62 -1.77 22.74 11.69
N ASP A 63 -2.24 23.98 11.55
CA ASP A 63 -1.65 25.04 10.73
C ASP A 63 -1.62 24.78 9.20
N HIS A 64 -2.07 23.60 8.73
CA HIS A 64 -2.12 23.22 7.30
C HIS A 64 -3.55 23.10 6.79
N GLY A 65 -4.47 22.67 7.63
CA GLY A 65 -5.88 22.56 7.30
C GLY A 65 -6.43 21.12 7.27
N PRO A 66 -7.65 20.94 6.73
CA PRO A 66 -8.31 19.64 6.71
C PRO A 66 -7.57 18.67 5.78
N LEU A 67 -7.56 17.38 6.19
CA LEU A 67 -7.05 16.29 5.37
C LEU A 67 -8.09 15.92 4.31
N THR A 68 -7.60 15.53 3.13
CA THR A 68 -8.45 15.04 2.04
C THR A 68 -8.79 13.57 2.28
N PHE A 69 -10.05 13.23 2.10
CA PHE A 69 -10.51 11.84 2.14
C PHE A 69 -10.10 11.10 0.86
N VAL A 70 -9.39 9.98 1.04
CA VAL A 70 -8.87 9.16 -0.07
C VAL A 70 -9.78 7.96 -0.34
N ALA A 71 -10.06 7.15 0.68
CA ALA A 71 -10.77 5.90 0.50
C ALA A 71 -11.49 5.43 1.77
N ALA A 72 -12.51 4.59 1.57
CA ALA A 72 -13.12 3.76 2.60
C ALA A 72 -13.04 2.29 2.20
N VAL A 73 -12.76 1.41 3.19
CA VAL A 73 -12.75 -0.04 3.02
C VAL A 73 -13.64 -0.68 4.09
N ASP A 74 -14.66 -1.41 3.65
CA ASP A 74 -15.54 -2.17 4.52
C ASP A 74 -14.94 -3.56 4.82
N CYS A 75 -14.45 -3.74 6.04
CA CYS A 75 -13.78 -4.96 6.47
C CYS A 75 -14.68 -6.20 6.39
N ALA A 76 -16.01 -6.05 6.57
CA ALA A 76 -16.95 -7.17 6.56
C ALA A 76 -17.17 -7.76 5.15
N THR A 77 -16.94 -6.96 4.11
CA THR A 77 -17.18 -7.37 2.72
C THR A 77 -15.92 -7.88 2.02
N LEU A 78 -14.75 -7.76 2.67
CA LEU A 78 -13.50 -8.30 2.13
C LEU A 78 -13.51 -9.85 2.13
N PRO A 79 -12.95 -10.50 1.10
CA PRO A 79 -12.81 -11.96 1.03
C PRO A 79 -11.79 -12.44 2.07
N ARG A 80 -12.28 -12.81 3.25
CA ARG A 80 -11.50 -13.06 4.48
C ARG A 80 -10.41 -14.11 4.32
N GLU A 81 -10.64 -15.13 3.49
CA GLU A 81 -9.67 -16.19 3.21
C GLU A 81 -8.39 -15.70 2.51
N PHE A 82 -8.41 -14.48 1.97
CA PHE A 82 -7.27 -13.84 1.31
C PHE A 82 -6.70 -12.64 2.08
N VAL A 83 -7.25 -12.34 3.25
CA VAL A 83 -6.72 -11.30 4.14
C VAL A 83 -5.56 -11.86 4.95
N THR A 84 -4.34 -11.43 4.67
CA THR A 84 -3.10 -11.92 5.30
C THR A 84 -2.67 -11.14 6.54
N ILE A 85 -3.33 -10.01 6.81
CA ILE A 85 -3.05 -9.12 7.94
C ILE A 85 -4.22 -9.16 8.95
N PRO A 86 -4.01 -8.90 10.24
CA PRO A 86 -5.03 -9.03 11.28
C PRO A 86 -6.06 -7.87 11.26
N LEU A 87 -6.75 -7.67 10.11
CA LEU A 87 -7.84 -6.71 9.98
C LEU A 87 -9.05 -7.09 10.87
N PRO A 88 -9.78 -6.11 11.39
CA PRO A 88 -11.07 -6.33 12.03
C PRO A 88 -12.01 -7.13 11.12
N GLU A 89 -12.86 -7.97 11.72
CA GLU A 89 -13.83 -8.76 10.96
C GLU A 89 -14.94 -7.90 10.34
N ALA A 90 -15.26 -6.77 10.98
CA ALA A 90 -16.30 -5.85 10.53
C ALA A 90 -15.96 -4.41 10.96
N GLY A 91 -16.61 -3.44 10.31
CA GLY A 91 -16.34 -2.02 10.46
C GLY A 91 -15.68 -1.45 9.21
N THR A 92 -15.44 -0.16 9.20
CA THR A 92 -14.93 0.57 8.03
C THR A 92 -13.63 1.29 8.38
N LEU A 93 -12.60 1.08 7.56
CA LEU A 93 -11.39 1.88 7.57
C LEU A 93 -11.56 3.06 6.63
N LEU A 94 -11.22 4.26 7.10
CA LEU A 94 -11.27 5.51 6.36
C LEU A 94 -9.85 6.09 6.30
N PHE A 95 -9.38 6.40 5.10
CA PHE A 95 -8.04 6.89 4.84
C PHE A 95 -8.07 8.36 4.44
N PHE A 96 -7.27 9.18 5.13
CA PHE A 96 -7.14 10.60 4.88
C PHE A 96 -5.67 10.99 4.77
N CYS A 97 -5.35 11.93 3.87
CA CYS A 97 -4.02 12.53 3.79
C CYS A 97 -4.11 14.02 3.43
N PHE A 98 -3.08 14.77 3.79
CA PHE A 98 -2.88 16.12 3.29
C PHE A 98 -2.26 16.04 1.89
N ASP A 99 -2.96 16.56 0.90
CA ASP A 99 -2.55 16.54 -0.52
C ASP A 99 -2.22 17.94 -1.10
N GLY A 100 -2.21 18.97 -0.23
CA GLY A 100 -1.91 20.35 -0.61
C GLY A 100 -3.04 21.09 -1.33
N ARG A 101 -4.15 20.44 -1.67
CA ARG A 101 -5.28 21.06 -2.42
C ARG A 101 -5.96 22.19 -1.66
N TYR A 102 -6.01 22.09 -0.34
CA TYR A 102 -6.62 23.11 0.53
C TYR A 102 -5.80 24.41 0.59
N THR A 103 -4.48 24.31 0.51
CA THR A 103 -3.56 25.45 0.57
C THR A 103 -2.57 25.40 -0.60
N PRO A 104 -2.98 25.80 -1.83
CA PRO A 104 -2.16 25.67 -3.03
C PRO A 104 -0.79 26.36 -2.95
N ASP A 105 -0.68 27.46 -2.21
CA ASP A 105 0.60 28.18 -2.00
C ASP A 105 1.60 27.41 -1.12
N ARG A 106 1.13 26.36 -0.45
CA ARG A 106 1.93 25.45 0.38
C ARG A 106 2.04 24.03 -0.22
N TYR A 107 1.69 23.90 -1.52
CA TYR A 107 1.83 22.63 -2.21
C TYR A 107 3.29 22.17 -2.13
N GLN A 108 3.55 21.24 -1.25
CA GLN A 108 4.81 20.51 -1.18
C GLN A 108 4.60 19.22 -1.92
N HIS A 109 5.48 18.92 -2.87
CA HIS A 109 5.45 17.67 -3.64
C HIS A 109 5.64 16.42 -2.76
N ASP A 110 6.03 16.61 -1.51
CA ASP A 110 6.22 15.54 -0.54
C ASP A 110 5.01 15.48 0.39
N LEU A 111 4.47 14.28 0.58
CA LEU A 111 3.56 14.04 1.70
C LEU A 111 4.26 14.41 3.01
N PRO A 112 3.50 14.97 3.96
CA PRO A 112 4.07 15.26 5.26
C PRO A 112 4.61 13.97 5.88
N ARG A 113 5.89 13.96 6.19
CA ARG A 113 6.52 12.92 7.03
C ARG A 113 6.00 12.98 8.47
N ASP A 114 5.33 14.07 8.81
CA ASP A 114 4.66 14.26 10.09
C ASP A 114 3.40 13.38 10.15
N ALA A 115 3.29 12.60 11.19
CA ALA A 115 2.14 11.72 11.44
C ALA A 115 0.79 12.46 11.49
N ASP A 116 0.80 13.77 11.69
CA ASP A 116 -0.41 14.61 11.67
C ASP A 116 -0.92 14.91 10.25
N GLY A 117 -0.10 14.73 9.23
CA GLY A 117 -0.46 14.96 7.82
C GLY A 117 -1.27 13.82 7.18
N TYR A 118 -1.55 12.73 7.91
CA TYR A 118 -2.39 11.63 7.44
C TYR A 118 -3.14 10.99 8.60
N ARG A 119 -4.23 10.26 8.31
CA ARG A 119 -5.03 9.60 9.33
C ARG A 119 -5.71 8.35 8.78
N VAL A 120 -5.68 7.28 9.57
CA VAL A 120 -6.59 6.14 9.41
C VAL A 120 -7.60 6.18 10.54
N LEU A 121 -8.89 6.27 10.20
CA LEU A 121 -9.97 6.17 11.16
C LEU A 121 -10.64 4.81 11.01
N PHE A 122 -10.97 4.20 12.13
CA PHE A 122 -11.80 2.99 12.16
C PHE A 122 -13.17 3.31 12.72
N VAL A 123 -14.19 2.98 11.96
CA VAL A 123 -15.60 3.08 12.38
C VAL A 123 -16.10 1.68 12.67
N PRO A 124 -16.36 1.32 13.95
CA PRO A 124 -16.88 0.01 14.32
C PRO A 124 -18.23 -0.29 13.65
N ALA A 125 -18.48 -1.56 13.34
CA ALA A 125 -19.76 -1.99 12.78
C ALA A 125 -20.93 -1.60 13.71
N GLY A 126 -22.04 -1.16 13.09
CA GLY A 126 -23.22 -0.72 13.81
C GLY A 126 -23.14 0.71 14.40
N THR A 127 -22.01 1.40 14.26
CA THR A 127 -21.92 2.82 14.63
C THR A 127 -22.79 3.65 13.69
N PRO A 128 -23.69 4.50 14.20
CA PRO A 128 -24.45 5.43 13.36
C PRO A 128 -23.49 6.40 12.63
N VAL A 129 -23.61 6.48 11.33
CA VAL A 129 -22.80 7.36 10.48
C VAL A 129 -23.68 8.15 9.52
N ALA A 130 -23.19 9.31 9.09
CA ALA A 130 -23.77 10.11 8.02
C ALA A 130 -22.68 10.50 7.02
N GLU A 131 -23.05 10.61 5.76
CA GLU A 131 -22.17 11.17 4.75
C GLU A 131 -21.81 12.62 5.09
N ARG A 132 -20.52 12.93 5.15
CA ARG A 132 -20.01 14.24 5.58
C ARG A 132 -19.32 14.94 4.43
N THR A 133 -19.79 16.13 4.09
CA THR A 133 -19.12 17.02 3.15
C THR A 133 -17.80 17.51 3.74
N PRO A 134 -16.72 17.60 2.94
CA PRO A 134 -15.49 18.23 3.39
C PRO A 134 -15.71 19.67 3.91
N PRO A 135 -14.82 20.18 4.76
CA PRO A 135 -14.81 21.60 5.15
C PRO A 135 -14.72 22.51 3.92
N SER A 136 -15.28 23.73 4.07
CA SER A 136 -15.26 24.73 2.99
C SER A 136 -13.85 24.97 2.47
N GLY A 137 -13.68 24.98 1.16
CA GLY A 137 -12.40 25.15 0.47
C GLY A 137 -11.67 23.85 0.13
N LEU A 138 -12.21 22.71 0.56
CA LEU A 138 -11.69 21.39 0.18
C LEU A 138 -12.73 20.64 -0.67
N ASP A 139 -12.47 20.51 -1.96
CA ASP A 139 -13.33 19.75 -2.86
C ASP A 139 -13.03 18.24 -2.76
N PRO A 140 -14.06 17.38 -2.64
CA PRO A 140 -13.83 15.94 -2.61
C PRO A 140 -13.37 15.43 -3.98
N TYR A 141 -12.55 14.37 -3.97
CA TYR A 141 -12.28 13.59 -5.18
C TYR A 141 -13.57 12.96 -5.73
N PRO A 142 -13.71 12.77 -7.05
CA PRO A 142 -14.83 12.03 -7.62
C PRO A 142 -14.98 10.64 -7.00
N ARG A 143 -16.19 10.32 -6.56
CA ARG A 143 -16.48 9.02 -5.96
C ARG A 143 -16.43 7.90 -6.98
N ARG A 144 -15.77 6.79 -6.60
CA ARG A 144 -15.83 5.49 -7.28
C ARG A 144 -16.07 4.39 -6.27
N ASP A 145 -17.13 3.61 -6.45
CA ASP A 145 -17.31 2.37 -5.71
C ASP A 145 -16.27 1.34 -6.17
N VAL A 146 -15.74 0.56 -5.24
CA VAL A 146 -14.73 -0.46 -5.54
C VAL A 146 -15.16 -1.85 -5.10
N PHE A 147 -14.66 -2.84 -5.84
CA PHE A 147 -14.94 -4.26 -5.71
C PHE A 147 -13.63 -5.02 -5.49
N ALA A 148 -13.67 -6.18 -4.86
CA ALA A 148 -12.50 -6.99 -4.60
C ALA A 148 -12.11 -7.85 -5.80
N GLU A 149 -10.83 -7.81 -6.18
CA GLU A 149 -10.17 -8.77 -7.05
C GLU A 149 -9.00 -9.41 -6.29
N ILE A 150 -8.90 -10.73 -6.30
CA ILE A 150 -7.80 -11.42 -5.62
C ILE A 150 -6.62 -11.57 -6.57
N VAL A 151 -5.50 -10.96 -6.18
CA VAL A 151 -4.25 -11.00 -6.92
C VAL A 151 -3.17 -11.75 -6.14
N ALA A 152 -2.15 -12.24 -6.84
CA ALA A 152 -0.89 -12.62 -6.20
C ALA A 152 0.03 -11.40 -6.18
N THR A 153 0.58 -11.11 -5.00
CA THR A 153 1.61 -10.10 -4.80
C THR A 153 2.94 -10.79 -4.54
N ALA A 154 4.04 -10.15 -4.90
CA ALA A 154 5.37 -10.71 -4.78
C ALA A 154 6.33 -9.64 -4.25
N PRO A 155 7.43 -10.01 -3.56
CA PRO A 155 8.44 -9.05 -3.16
C PRO A 155 9.12 -8.47 -4.38
N GLU A 156 9.18 -7.15 -4.44
CA GLU A 156 9.79 -6.38 -5.52
C GLU A 156 10.96 -5.56 -5.01
N ARG A 157 11.82 -5.13 -5.93
CA ARG A 157 12.93 -4.22 -5.65
C ARG A 157 13.69 -4.63 -4.38
N GLU A 158 14.05 -3.73 -3.53
CA GLU A 158 14.86 -3.96 -2.33
C GLU A 158 14.06 -4.49 -1.13
N HIS A 159 12.97 -5.22 -1.38
CA HIS A 159 12.16 -5.77 -0.30
C HIS A 159 12.97 -6.73 0.57
N PHE A 160 12.87 -6.61 1.89
CA PHE A 160 13.66 -7.37 2.86
C PHE A 160 13.59 -8.89 2.66
N LEU A 161 12.48 -9.44 2.17
CA LEU A 161 12.35 -10.88 1.88
C LEU A 161 13.32 -11.36 0.80
N LEU A 162 13.76 -10.50 -0.12
CA LEU A 162 14.76 -10.86 -1.14
C LEU A 162 16.15 -11.03 -0.52
N ASP A 163 16.47 -10.25 0.50
CA ASP A 163 17.73 -10.35 1.23
C ASP A 163 17.75 -11.53 2.23
N HIS A 164 16.58 -11.89 2.81
CA HIS A 164 16.50 -12.92 3.84
C HIS A 164 16.15 -14.32 3.30
N THR A 165 15.75 -14.44 2.04
CA THR A 165 15.48 -15.73 1.41
C THR A 165 16.71 -16.21 0.67
N THR A 166 17.24 -17.39 1.02
CA THR A 166 18.45 -17.94 0.45
C THR A 166 18.17 -19.12 -0.48
N ILE A 167 19.03 -19.29 -1.48
CA ILE A 167 19.11 -20.47 -2.35
C ILE A 167 20.12 -21.49 -1.78
N ALA A 168 20.26 -22.66 -2.39
CA ALA A 168 21.10 -23.75 -1.90
C ALA A 168 22.60 -23.40 -1.77
N SER A 169 23.10 -22.44 -2.57
CA SER A 169 24.46 -21.92 -2.44
C SER A 169 24.70 -21.12 -1.15
N GLY A 170 23.62 -20.71 -0.46
CA GLY A 170 23.66 -19.81 0.69
C GLY A 170 23.58 -18.33 0.32
N GLU A 171 23.55 -17.99 -0.97
CA GLU A 171 23.32 -16.62 -1.44
C GLU A 171 21.84 -16.22 -1.24
N SER A 172 21.59 -14.93 -0.95
CA SER A 172 20.23 -14.40 -0.96
C SER A 172 19.65 -14.29 -2.36
N LEU A 173 18.32 -14.21 -2.51
CA LEU A 173 17.69 -13.99 -3.80
C LEU A 173 18.21 -12.71 -4.47
N ALA A 174 18.40 -11.64 -3.69
CA ALA A 174 18.92 -10.38 -4.18
C ALA A 174 20.34 -10.52 -4.77
N GLU A 175 21.24 -11.27 -4.10
CA GLU A 175 22.60 -11.50 -4.58
C GLU A 175 22.64 -12.45 -5.78
N ALA A 176 21.88 -13.55 -5.73
CA ALA A 176 21.82 -14.52 -6.81
C ALA A 176 21.36 -13.89 -8.14
N VAL A 177 20.43 -12.96 -8.10
CA VAL A 177 19.95 -12.25 -9.31
C VAL A 177 20.99 -11.27 -9.85
N LYS A 178 21.73 -10.55 -9.01
CA LYS A 178 22.83 -9.66 -9.44
C LYS A 178 23.89 -10.41 -10.23
N THR A 179 24.21 -11.62 -9.80
CA THR A 179 25.20 -12.46 -10.47
C THR A 179 24.77 -12.86 -11.89
N VAL A 180 23.47 -13.05 -12.11
CA VAL A 180 22.92 -13.51 -13.41
C VAL A 180 22.70 -12.38 -14.39
N LEU A 181 22.24 -11.21 -13.92
CA LEU A 181 21.88 -10.09 -14.80
C LEU A 181 23.05 -9.20 -15.21
N GLY A 182 24.22 -9.37 -14.60
CA GLY A 182 25.45 -8.62 -14.93
C GLY A 182 25.46 -7.19 -14.36
N PRO A 183 26.62 -6.49 -14.48
CA PRO A 183 26.78 -5.13 -13.96
C PRO A 183 25.95 -4.13 -14.77
N GLY A 184 25.21 -3.26 -14.08
CA GLY A 184 24.50 -2.13 -14.68
C GLY A 184 22.98 -2.15 -14.58
N ARG A 185 22.37 -3.25 -14.11
CA ARG A 185 20.98 -3.29 -13.64
C ARG A 185 20.98 -3.47 -12.13
N SER A 186 20.12 -2.76 -11.41
CA SER A 186 19.83 -3.14 -10.04
C SER A 186 19.27 -4.56 -10.07
N GLY A 187 19.98 -5.52 -9.46
CA GLY A 187 19.63 -6.94 -9.59
C GLY A 187 18.20 -7.27 -9.19
N THR A 188 17.58 -6.44 -8.34
CA THR A 188 16.21 -6.63 -7.86
C THR A 188 15.14 -5.99 -8.76
N ASP A 189 15.50 -5.18 -9.76
CA ASP A 189 14.55 -4.54 -10.69
C ASP A 189 13.78 -5.55 -11.53
N VAL A 190 14.38 -6.71 -11.84
CA VAL A 190 13.72 -7.77 -12.60
C VAL A 190 12.43 -8.26 -11.94
N PHE A 191 12.38 -8.29 -10.60
CA PHE A 191 11.17 -8.66 -9.86
C PHE A 191 10.07 -7.63 -10.06
N GLY A 192 10.40 -6.33 -9.96
CA GLY A 192 9.48 -5.23 -10.23
C GLY A 192 9.02 -5.18 -11.69
N GLU A 193 9.91 -5.46 -12.66
CA GLU A 193 9.54 -5.55 -14.07
C GLU A 193 8.50 -6.65 -14.33
N MET A 194 8.65 -7.83 -13.71
CA MET A 194 7.69 -8.94 -13.89
C MET A 194 6.33 -8.64 -13.26
N THR A 195 6.31 -8.08 -12.07
CA THR A 195 5.05 -7.70 -11.41
C THR A 195 4.35 -6.56 -12.15
N TRP A 196 5.10 -5.59 -12.64
CA TRP A 196 4.59 -4.50 -13.49
C TRP A 196 3.98 -5.04 -14.78
N GLU A 197 4.64 -5.98 -15.46
CA GLU A 197 4.15 -6.58 -16.71
C GLU A 197 2.83 -7.33 -16.50
N VAL A 198 2.69 -8.05 -15.38
CA VAL A 198 1.42 -8.73 -15.05
C VAL A 198 0.34 -7.72 -14.69
N ALA A 199 0.69 -6.62 -14.01
CA ALA A 199 -0.24 -5.59 -13.57
C ALA A 199 -0.61 -4.58 -14.68
N GLN A 200 0.00 -4.67 -15.87
CA GLN A 200 -0.15 -3.69 -16.95
C GLN A 200 -1.61 -3.32 -17.23
N GLY A 201 -1.90 -2.02 -17.24
CA GLY A 201 -3.25 -1.49 -17.50
C GLY A 201 -4.24 -1.62 -16.33
N THR A 202 -3.82 -2.11 -15.17
CA THR A 202 -4.64 -2.16 -13.96
C THR A 202 -4.11 -1.20 -12.90
N ARG A 203 -5.00 -0.46 -12.25
CA ARG A 203 -4.64 0.37 -11.10
C ARG A 203 -4.30 -0.53 -9.90
N ARG A 204 -3.34 -0.09 -9.10
CA ARG A 204 -2.79 -0.90 -7.99
C ARG A 204 -3.32 -0.48 -6.62
N HIS A 205 -4.59 -0.01 -6.53
CA HIS A 205 -5.25 0.14 -5.24
C HIS A 205 -5.40 -1.24 -4.59
N GLN A 206 -4.97 -1.40 -3.35
CA GLN A 206 -4.86 -2.73 -2.74
C GLN A 206 -4.98 -2.66 -1.22
N VAL A 207 -5.49 -3.73 -0.62
CA VAL A 207 -5.50 -3.99 0.83
C VAL A 207 -4.70 -5.26 1.11
N GLY A 208 -3.76 -5.18 2.06
CA GLY A 208 -2.89 -6.30 2.44
C GLY A 208 -2.02 -6.83 1.30
N GLY A 209 -1.43 -7.99 1.47
CA GLY A 209 -0.40 -8.53 0.59
C GLY A 209 0.91 -7.73 0.67
N LEU A 210 1.79 -7.91 -0.32
CA LEU A 210 3.04 -7.15 -0.43
C LEU A 210 2.80 -5.86 -1.22
N ALA A 211 3.48 -4.79 -0.84
CA ALA A 211 3.42 -3.51 -1.54
C ALA A 211 3.96 -3.63 -2.97
N ALA A 212 3.47 -2.77 -3.86
CA ALA A 212 3.98 -2.60 -5.22
C ALA A 212 4.72 -1.24 -5.32
N PRO A 213 5.99 -1.18 -4.94
CA PRO A 213 6.73 0.08 -4.81
C PRO A 213 6.99 0.73 -6.16
N VAL A 214 6.98 2.07 -6.21
CA VAL A 214 7.37 2.85 -7.39
C VAL A 214 8.88 3.08 -7.39
N GLN A 215 9.48 3.39 -6.27
CA GLN A 215 10.92 3.69 -6.15
C GLN A 215 11.69 2.55 -5.47
N GLY A 216 11.50 2.31 -4.19
CA GLY A 216 12.18 1.30 -3.39
C GLY A 216 11.23 0.66 -2.38
N ALA A 217 11.71 -0.34 -1.62
CA ALA A 217 10.89 -1.01 -0.63
C ALA A 217 10.35 -0.01 0.40
N VAL A 218 9.03 0.11 0.45
CA VAL A 218 8.32 1.07 1.32
C VAL A 218 8.54 0.79 2.81
N GLU A 219 8.74 -0.46 3.18
CA GLU A 219 9.06 -0.89 4.54
C GLU A 219 10.42 -0.35 4.99
N ASN A 220 11.38 -0.27 4.06
CA ASN A 220 12.70 0.29 4.34
C ASN A 220 12.62 1.81 4.58
N GLU A 221 11.81 2.52 3.82
CA GLU A 221 11.61 3.96 4.03
C GLU A 221 10.96 4.26 5.38
N ILE A 222 9.91 3.51 5.74
CA ILE A 222 9.28 3.65 7.06
C ILE A 222 10.26 3.31 8.19
N ALA A 223 11.08 2.27 8.03
CA ALA A 223 12.10 1.92 9.02
C ALA A 223 13.10 3.07 9.22
N ALA A 224 13.57 3.67 8.12
CA ALA A 224 14.47 4.83 8.20
C ALA A 224 13.81 6.05 8.84
N GLU A 225 12.50 6.24 8.64
CA GLU A 225 11.76 7.37 9.21
C GLU A 225 11.57 7.23 10.74
N VAL A 226 11.27 6.01 11.22
CA VAL A 226 10.97 5.78 12.65
C VAL A 226 12.19 5.56 13.51
N LEU A 227 13.35 5.29 12.93
CA LEU A 227 14.61 5.08 13.64
C LEU A 227 15.43 6.38 13.69
N GLU A 228 15.98 6.72 14.87
CA GLU A 228 16.82 7.91 15.03
C GLU A 228 18.06 7.90 14.12
N GLY A 229 18.65 6.71 13.89
CA GLY A 229 19.80 6.52 12.99
C GLY A 229 19.43 6.45 11.49
N GLY A 230 18.14 6.53 11.15
CA GLY A 230 17.68 6.47 9.77
C GLY A 230 18.15 5.22 9.03
N TRP A 231 18.60 5.41 7.81
CA TRP A 231 19.13 4.34 6.94
C TRP A 231 20.40 3.66 7.50
N GLU A 232 21.18 4.35 8.33
CA GLU A 232 22.42 3.85 8.93
C GLU A 232 22.18 3.14 10.26
N ASP A 233 20.96 3.11 10.78
CA ASP A 233 20.66 2.41 12.05
C ASP A 233 20.87 0.90 11.88
N PRO A 234 21.65 0.25 12.76
CA PRO A 234 21.92 -1.18 12.67
C PRO A 234 20.65 -2.06 12.78
N ARG A 235 19.56 -1.49 13.33
CA ARG A 235 18.26 -2.17 13.45
C ARG A 235 17.37 -1.98 12.22
N HIS A 236 17.83 -1.23 11.21
CA HIS A 236 17.01 -0.83 10.05
C HIS A 236 16.30 -2.03 9.38
N LYS A 237 17.05 -3.10 9.08
CA LYS A 237 16.46 -4.30 8.44
C LYS A 237 15.45 -5.03 9.33
N GLU A 238 15.73 -5.11 10.63
CA GLU A 238 14.81 -5.70 11.61
C GLU A 238 13.53 -4.86 11.73
N GLU A 239 13.68 -3.54 11.78
CA GLU A 239 12.54 -2.63 11.84
C GLU A 239 11.69 -2.71 10.56
N ALA A 240 12.30 -2.73 9.37
CA ALA A 240 11.59 -2.86 8.10
C ALA A 240 10.70 -4.12 8.07
N ALA A 241 11.22 -5.24 8.56
CA ALA A 241 10.49 -6.51 8.61
C ALA A 241 9.26 -6.51 9.56
N ARG A 242 9.10 -5.49 10.39
CA ARG A 242 7.97 -5.34 11.32
C ARG A 242 6.75 -4.68 10.71
N TRP A 243 6.88 -4.10 9.51
CA TRP A 243 5.81 -3.37 8.85
C TRP A 243 5.12 -4.22 7.79
N VAL A 244 3.80 -4.09 7.70
CA VAL A 244 2.98 -4.73 6.67
C VAL A 244 2.14 -3.68 5.97
N LEU A 245 1.84 -3.91 4.70
CA LEU A 245 0.94 -3.06 3.94
C LEU A 245 -0.49 -3.17 4.48
N LEU A 246 -1.01 -2.07 5.02
CA LEU A 246 -2.43 -1.94 5.36
C LEU A 246 -3.25 -1.70 4.10
N ALA A 247 -2.87 -0.69 3.32
CA ALA A 247 -3.47 -0.37 2.02
C ALA A 247 -2.50 0.48 1.18
N GLN A 248 -2.68 0.44 -0.15
CA GLN A 248 -2.06 1.37 -1.09
C GLN A 248 -3.09 1.90 -2.07
N PHE A 249 -2.91 3.17 -2.48
CA PHE A 249 -3.80 3.84 -3.43
C PHE A 249 -2.98 4.49 -4.55
N ASP A 250 -3.22 4.03 -5.76
CA ASP A 250 -2.56 4.47 -6.99
C ASP A 250 -3.12 5.82 -7.46
N SER A 251 -2.36 6.56 -8.26
CA SER A 251 -2.88 7.67 -9.04
C SER A 251 -3.91 7.15 -10.05
N ALA A 252 -5.09 7.81 -10.15
CA ALA A 252 -6.19 7.34 -10.98
C ALA A 252 -6.99 8.50 -11.58
N GLU A 253 -7.01 8.59 -12.90
CA GLU A 253 -7.75 9.63 -13.63
C GLU A 253 -9.25 9.61 -13.32
N GLU A 254 -9.84 8.42 -13.16
CA GLU A 254 -11.27 8.28 -12.87
C GLU A 254 -11.69 8.85 -11.51
N THR A 255 -10.75 9.11 -10.61
CA THR A 255 -10.96 9.75 -9.31
C THR A 255 -10.27 11.10 -9.20
N ASP A 256 -9.62 11.57 -10.25
CA ASP A 256 -8.81 12.79 -10.25
C ASP A 256 -7.72 12.79 -9.14
N MET A 257 -7.30 11.59 -8.73
CA MET A 257 -6.22 11.40 -7.77
C MET A 257 -4.88 11.35 -8.49
N MET A 258 -3.98 12.27 -8.11
CA MET A 258 -2.63 12.34 -8.65
C MET A 258 -1.63 12.54 -7.50
N TRP A 259 -0.82 11.53 -7.25
CA TRP A 259 0.18 11.52 -6.18
C TRP A 259 1.54 11.83 -6.78
N GLY A 260 1.99 13.10 -6.67
CA GLY A 260 3.20 13.55 -7.34
C GLY A 260 3.15 13.29 -8.86
N ASP A 261 4.21 12.74 -9.43
CA ASP A 261 4.27 12.32 -10.84
C ASP A 261 3.83 10.86 -10.98
N VAL A 262 2.51 10.65 -11.12
CA VAL A 262 1.86 9.32 -11.30
C VAL A 262 2.27 8.31 -10.22
N GLY A 263 2.38 8.78 -8.99
CA GLY A 263 2.84 7.97 -7.87
C GLY A 263 1.74 7.21 -7.15
N MET A 264 2.08 6.76 -5.95
CA MET A 264 1.24 5.92 -5.10
C MET A 264 1.39 6.28 -3.63
N LEU A 265 0.29 6.24 -2.89
CA LEU A 265 0.25 6.33 -1.43
C LEU A 265 0.28 4.93 -0.82
N TYR A 266 1.05 4.78 0.25
CA TYR A 266 1.14 3.53 1.01
C TYR A 266 0.86 3.79 2.48
N TRP A 267 -0.06 3.04 3.05
CA TRP A 267 -0.26 2.96 4.50
C TRP A 267 0.29 1.65 5.01
N LEU A 268 1.27 1.74 5.91
CA LEU A 268 1.86 0.59 6.59
C LEU A 268 1.51 0.64 8.07
N ILE A 269 1.44 -0.53 8.70
CA ILE A 269 1.16 -0.66 10.12
C ILE A 269 1.88 -1.89 10.67
N ARG A 270 2.22 -1.88 11.94
CA ARG A 270 2.72 -3.11 12.58
C ARG A 270 1.55 -4.05 12.89
N PRO A 271 1.70 -5.37 12.65
CA PRO A 271 0.60 -6.32 12.91
C PRO A 271 0.05 -6.27 14.33
N ASP A 272 0.89 -6.02 15.34
CA ASP A 272 0.46 -5.91 16.73
C ASP A 272 -0.39 -4.65 16.99
N ASP A 273 -0.07 -3.53 16.33
CA ASP A 273 -0.86 -2.31 16.38
C ASP A 273 -2.21 -2.50 15.70
N LEU A 274 -2.19 -3.13 14.52
CA LEU A 274 -3.41 -3.45 13.77
C LEU A 274 -4.34 -4.38 14.56
N LYS A 275 -3.79 -5.45 15.15
CA LYS A 275 -4.54 -6.38 15.99
C LYS A 275 -5.11 -5.73 17.24
N ALA A 276 -4.40 -4.74 17.79
CA ALA A 276 -4.86 -3.97 18.95
C ALA A 276 -5.83 -2.83 18.60
N GLY A 277 -6.14 -2.62 17.29
CA GLY A 277 -7.00 -1.54 16.83
C GLY A 277 -6.36 -0.14 16.92
N ARG A 278 -5.03 -0.07 17.02
CA ARG A 278 -4.29 1.21 17.06
C ARG A 278 -4.00 1.71 15.64
N PHE A 279 -5.04 2.14 14.95
CA PHE A 279 -4.93 2.63 13.57
C PHE A 279 -4.18 3.96 13.45
N ASP A 280 -4.08 4.72 14.55
CA ASP A 280 -3.26 5.93 14.66
C ASP A 280 -1.75 5.63 14.60
N ALA A 281 -1.35 4.38 14.84
CA ALA A 281 0.03 3.93 14.65
C ALA A 281 0.41 3.65 13.19
N ALA A 282 -0.55 3.69 12.25
CA ALA A 282 -0.26 3.54 10.82
C ALA A 282 0.63 4.68 10.34
N ARG A 283 1.54 4.36 9.41
CA ARG A 283 2.39 5.33 8.71
C ARG A 283 1.98 5.42 7.26
N CYS A 284 2.06 6.63 6.71
CA CYS A 284 1.78 6.88 5.31
C CYS A 284 3.02 7.47 4.63
N LEU A 285 3.32 6.98 3.45
CA LEU A 285 4.33 7.58 2.58
C LEU A 285 3.83 7.63 1.14
N MET A 286 4.48 8.44 0.33
CA MET A 286 4.25 8.55 -1.11
C MET A 286 5.54 8.26 -1.86
N GLN A 287 5.44 7.48 -2.93
CA GLN A 287 6.48 7.38 -3.94
C GLN A 287 5.89 7.82 -5.29
N CYS A 288 6.68 8.51 -6.10
CA CYS A 288 6.29 8.94 -7.45
C CYS A 288 7.44 8.75 -8.44
N GLY A 289 7.14 8.88 -9.75
CA GLY A 289 8.11 8.70 -10.83
C GLY A 289 9.17 9.81 -10.92
#